data_a0e236dc3f2a051bcfb3a241c12f044c
#
_entry.id   a0e236dc3f2a051bcfb3a241c12f044c
#
_cell.length_a   1.000
_cell.length_b   1.000
_cell.length_c   1.000
_cell.angle_alpha   90.00
_cell.angle_beta   90.00
_cell.angle_gamma   90.00
#
_symmetry.space_group_name_H-M   'P 1'
#
loop_
_entity.id
_entity.type
_entity.pdbx_description
1 polymer ?
#
loop_
_entity_poly.entity_id
_entity_poly.type
_entity_poly.pdbx_seq_one_letter_code
_entity_poly.pdbx_strand_id
1 'polypeptide(L)'
;MYRYRLLCVLVLLLGLASGYLLCYIQLQPEIGRLSSVLEAMSGELASIEEARLELMDRLLKLEETLDLVSGEYLKLRGSVNITVKLIPDRSYFEEAYRLISDARNSVYLVMYLAEYNPVSRDNPANLLVDMLIAAHLRGVDVRIIFDEGVAVSYPETIARLKSYGVRVRLDGDRNAATHAKLLVVDRFYVLAGSHDWIEDSLNRNYEYSIMLASHKYGSEAAYYAEDMWSRGYDI
;
A
#
# COMPACT_ATOMS: atom_id res chain seq x y z
N MET A 1 -48.66 14.73 92.90
CA MET A 1 -47.53 15.17 92.02
C MET A 1 -46.94 14.04 91.21
N TYR A 2 -46.70 12.85 91.63
CA TYR A 2 -46.13 11.70 90.95
C TYR A 2 -47.02 11.16 89.75
N ARG A 3 -48.32 11.11 89.93
CA ARG A 3 -49.27 10.63 88.89
C ARG A 3 -49.29 11.49 87.66
N TYR A 4 -49.10 12.77 87.73
CA TYR A 4 -49.02 13.66 86.56
C TYR A 4 -47.71 13.55 85.80
N ARG A 5 -46.63 13.35 86.53
CA ARG A 5 -45.34 13.10 85.86
C ARG A 5 -45.33 11.80 85.10
N LEU A 6 -45.94 10.75 85.65
CA LEU A 6 -46.04 9.46 84.96
C LEU A 6 -46.90 9.55 83.69
N LEU A 7 -48.01 10.30 83.77
CA LEU A 7 -48.89 10.54 82.63
C LEU A 7 -48.23 11.33 81.52
N CYS A 8 -47.44 12.34 81.85
CA CYS A 8 -46.64 13.11 80.88
C CYS A 8 -45.58 12.26 80.16
N VAL A 9 -44.90 11.38 80.89
CA VAL A 9 -43.89 10.45 80.30
C VAL A 9 -44.57 9.42 79.38
N LEU A 10 -45.75 8.91 79.79
CA LEU A 10 -46.52 7.97 78.92
C LEU A 10 -46.99 8.61 77.63
N VAL A 11 -47.50 9.85 77.71
CA VAL A 11 -47.95 10.61 76.50
C VAL A 11 -46.74 10.90 75.58
N LEU A 12 -45.58 11.23 76.13
CA LEU A 12 -44.39 11.47 75.37
C LEU A 12 -43.90 10.19 74.65
N LEU A 13 -43.88 9.05 75.37
CA LEU A 13 -43.54 7.76 74.81
C LEU A 13 -44.50 7.31 73.71
N LEU A 14 -45.82 7.52 73.90
CA LEU A 14 -46.82 7.22 72.87
C LEU A 14 -46.67 8.14 71.65
N GLY A 15 -46.36 9.41 71.83
CA GLY A 15 -46.06 10.34 70.75
C GLY A 15 -44.84 9.96 69.93
N LEU A 16 -43.73 9.53 70.60
CA LEU A 16 -42.55 9.04 69.95
C LEU A 16 -42.82 7.74 69.21
N ALA A 17 -43.52 6.79 69.79
CA ALA A 17 -43.89 5.52 69.15
C ALA A 17 -44.81 5.73 67.96
N SER A 18 -45.78 6.63 68.05
CA SER A 18 -46.63 6.93 66.90
C SER A 18 -45.91 7.68 65.78
N GLY A 19 -45.01 8.60 66.13
CA GLY A 19 -44.11 9.27 65.17
C GLY A 19 -43.19 8.30 64.42
N TYR A 20 -42.59 7.37 65.17
CA TYR A 20 -41.74 6.31 64.60
C TYR A 20 -42.55 5.39 63.65
N LEU A 21 -43.73 4.97 64.04
CA LEU A 21 -44.61 4.11 63.25
C LEU A 21 -45.08 4.81 61.98
N LEU A 22 -45.43 6.10 62.03
CA LEU A 22 -45.77 6.88 60.85
C LEU A 22 -44.59 7.02 59.88
N CYS A 23 -43.41 7.33 60.40
CA CYS A 23 -42.19 7.43 59.56
C CYS A 23 -41.84 6.08 58.92
N TYR A 24 -41.95 4.97 59.71
CA TYR A 24 -41.74 3.63 59.19
C TYR A 24 -42.70 3.27 58.07
N ILE A 25 -43.99 3.54 58.23
CA ILE A 25 -45.02 3.30 57.18
C ILE A 25 -44.80 4.16 55.92
N GLN A 26 -44.34 5.39 56.07
CA GLN A 26 -44.05 6.28 54.95
C GLN A 26 -42.78 5.85 54.18
N LEU A 27 -41.78 5.29 54.84
CA LEU A 27 -40.54 4.87 54.25
C LEU A 27 -40.62 3.48 53.54
N GLN A 28 -41.53 2.62 53.96
CA GLN A 28 -41.67 1.26 53.38
C GLN A 28 -41.85 1.19 51.88
N PRO A 29 -42.69 2.05 51.23
CA PRO A 29 -42.84 2.06 49.78
C PRO A 29 -41.57 2.47 49.05
N GLU A 30 -40.82 3.43 49.60
CA GLU A 30 -39.53 3.89 49.02
C GLU A 30 -38.47 2.82 49.16
N ILE A 31 -38.40 2.12 50.29
CA ILE A 31 -37.48 0.99 50.50
C ILE A 31 -37.79 -0.16 49.48
N GLY A 32 -39.07 -0.48 49.31
CA GLY A 32 -39.51 -1.48 48.33
C GLY A 32 -39.15 -1.10 46.89
N ARG A 33 -39.31 0.19 46.55
CA ARG A 33 -38.92 0.72 45.22
C ARG A 33 -37.43 0.67 44.99
N LEU A 34 -36.62 1.07 46.00
CA LEU A 34 -35.18 1.00 45.92
C LEU A 34 -34.67 -0.45 45.81
N SER A 35 -35.31 -1.36 46.56
CA SER A 35 -34.96 -2.80 46.49
C SER A 35 -35.23 -3.38 45.07
N SER A 36 -36.38 -3.04 44.45
CA SER A 36 -36.68 -3.51 43.09
C SER A 36 -35.74 -2.91 42.02
N VAL A 37 -35.34 -1.65 42.19
CA VAL A 37 -34.33 -1.02 41.30
C VAL A 37 -32.96 -1.71 41.47
N LEU A 38 -32.57 -2.03 42.69
CA LEU A 38 -31.32 -2.71 42.99
C LEU A 38 -31.29 -4.12 42.39
N GLU A 39 -32.39 -4.86 42.46
CA GLU A 39 -32.52 -6.16 41.80
C GLU A 39 -32.46 -6.06 40.27
N ALA A 40 -33.12 -5.08 39.65
CA ALA A 40 -33.04 -4.85 38.23
C ALA A 40 -31.60 -4.52 37.77
N MET A 41 -30.94 -3.60 38.51
CA MET A 41 -29.55 -3.24 38.23
C MET A 41 -28.59 -4.41 38.40
N SER A 42 -28.78 -5.26 39.37
CA SER A 42 -27.97 -6.45 39.57
C SER A 42 -28.12 -7.47 38.44
N GLY A 43 -29.35 -7.61 37.90
CA GLY A 43 -29.62 -8.43 36.72
C GLY A 43 -28.99 -7.88 35.45
N GLU A 44 -29.04 -6.56 35.23
CA GLU A 44 -28.33 -5.92 34.11
C GLU A 44 -26.81 -6.10 34.23
N LEU A 45 -26.28 -5.92 35.43
CA LEU A 45 -24.82 -6.09 35.66
C LEU A 45 -24.37 -7.53 35.33
N ALA A 46 -25.13 -8.53 35.74
CA ALA A 46 -24.84 -9.92 35.43
C ALA A 46 -24.87 -10.19 33.89
N SER A 47 -25.84 -9.62 33.18
CA SER A 47 -25.91 -9.75 31.71
C SER A 47 -24.74 -9.06 31.00
N ILE A 48 -24.28 -7.93 31.49
CA ILE A 48 -23.11 -7.22 30.96
C ILE A 48 -21.83 -8.00 31.23
N GLU A 49 -21.69 -8.62 32.39
CA GLU A 49 -20.53 -9.48 32.70
C GLU A 49 -20.48 -10.72 31.79
N GLU A 50 -21.62 -11.35 31.52
CA GLU A 50 -21.70 -12.48 30.60
C GLU A 50 -21.33 -12.08 29.17
N ALA A 51 -21.87 -10.97 28.66
CA ALA A 51 -21.50 -10.42 27.34
C ALA A 51 -20.01 -10.06 27.26
N ARG A 52 -19.45 -9.53 28.34
CA ARG A 52 -18.00 -9.22 28.41
C ARG A 52 -17.14 -10.50 28.32
N LEU A 53 -17.53 -11.56 28.98
CA LEU A 53 -16.79 -12.83 28.91
C LEU A 53 -16.87 -13.45 27.50
N GLU A 54 -18.03 -13.36 26.86
CA GLU A 54 -18.18 -13.81 25.46
C GLU A 54 -17.30 -13.00 24.48
N LEU A 55 -17.26 -11.69 24.67
CA LEU A 55 -16.39 -10.81 23.84
C LEU A 55 -14.91 -11.13 24.08
N MET A 56 -14.51 -11.38 25.31
CA MET A 56 -13.14 -11.79 25.60
C MET A 56 -12.74 -13.10 24.95
N ASP A 57 -13.61 -14.10 24.96
CA ASP A 57 -13.38 -15.37 24.26
C ASP A 57 -13.24 -15.20 22.75
N ARG A 58 -14.08 -14.33 22.17
CA ARG A 58 -13.98 -13.99 20.74
C ARG A 58 -12.69 -13.25 20.40
N LEU A 59 -12.23 -12.33 21.25
CA LEU A 59 -10.96 -11.65 21.07
C LEU A 59 -9.76 -12.59 21.12
N LEU A 60 -9.73 -13.53 22.06
CA LEU A 60 -8.67 -14.53 22.15
C LEU A 60 -8.60 -15.42 20.91
N LYS A 61 -9.75 -15.87 20.40
CA LYS A 61 -9.82 -16.64 19.14
C LYS A 61 -9.36 -15.84 17.92
N LEU A 62 -9.65 -14.53 17.91
CA LEU A 62 -9.22 -13.65 16.83
C LEU A 62 -7.69 -13.42 16.85
N GLU A 63 -7.11 -13.24 18.03
CA GLU A 63 -5.65 -13.13 18.24
C GLU A 63 -4.94 -14.41 17.79
N GLU A 64 -5.44 -15.59 18.16
CA GLU A 64 -4.89 -16.86 17.76
C GLU A 64 -4.94 -17.08 16.23
N THR A 65 -6.05 -16.66 15.60
CA THR A 65 -6.21 -16.68 14.14
C THR A 65 -5.25 -15.71 13.45
N LEU A 66 -5.06 -14.52 14.01
CA LEU A 66 -4.15 -13.50 13.50
C LEU A 66 -2.69 -13.98 13.55
N ASP A 67 -2.28 -14.63 14.63
CA ASP A 67 -0.95 -15.20 14.80
C ASP A 67 -0.68 -16.31 13.77
N LEU A 68 -1.68 -17.18 13.55
CA LEU A 68 -1.60 -18.24 12.54
C LEU A 68 -1.44 -17.67 11.13
N VAL A 69 -2.29 -16.72 10.75
CA VAL A 69 -2.24 -16.04 9.44
C VAL A 69 -0.93 -15.26 9.27
N SER A 70 -0.47 -14.58 10.34
CA SER A 70 0.79 -13.85 10.33
C SER A 70 1.98 -14.79 10.14
N GLY A 71 1.96 -15.95 10.81
CA GLY A 71 3.00 -16.97 10.67
C GLY A 71 3.06 -17.57 9.25
N GLU A 72 1.90 -17.86 8.63
CA GLU A 72 1.84 -18.29 7.23
C GLU A 72 2.28 -17.19 6.26
N TYR A 73 1.84 -15.96 6.48
CA TYR A 73 2.27 -14.82 5.69
C TYR A 73 3.78 -14.61 5.73
N LEU A 74 4.40 -14.71 6.91
CA LEU A 74 5.86 -14.60 7.06
C LEU A 74 6.61 -15.75 6.37
N LYS A 75 6.06 -16.97 6.40
CA LYS A 75 6.63 -18.10 5.64
C LYS A 75 6.52 -17.89 4.14
N LEU A 76 5.38 -17.42 3.63
CA LEU A 76 5.18 -17.08 2.23
C LEU A 76 6.08 -15.91 1.80
N ARG A 77 6.19 -14.87 2.63
CA ARG A 77 7.06 -13.71 2.39
C ARG A 77 8.54 -14.09 2.38
N GLY A 78 8.98 -14.99 3.24
CA GLY A 78 10.36 -15.50 3.26
C GLY A 78 10.73 -16.33 2.03
N SER A 79 9.73 -16.86 1.29
CA SER A 79 9.95 -17.56 0.01
C SER A 79 10.00 -16.62 -1.21
N VAL A 80 9.58 -15.37 -1.10
CA VAL A 80 9.68 -14.37 -2.17
C VAL A 80 10.99 -13.60 -1.99
N ASN A 81 12.04 -14.07 -2.66
CA ASN A 81 13.34 -13.40 -2.65
C ASN A 81 13.21 -12.09 -3.47
N ILE A 82 13.03 -10.96 -2.78
CA ILE A 82 12.92 -9.63 -3.38
C ILE A 82 14.13 -8.82 -2.94
N THR A 83 14.89 -8.32 -3.91
CA THR A 83 15.89 -7.29 -3.66
C THR A 83 15.34 -5.94 -4.12
N VAL A 84 15.43 -4.94 -3.28
CA VAL A 84 15.06 -3.55 -3.60
C VAL A 84 16.32 -2.70 -3.49
N LYS A 85 16.60 -1.92 -4.53
CA LYS A 85 17.68 -0.94 -4.56
C LYS A 85 17.09 0.43 -4.87
N LEU A 86 17.45 1.43 -4.09
CA LEU A 86 17.05 2.82 -4.30
C LEU A 86 18.04 3.46 -5.27
N ILE A 87 17.54 4.14 -6.29
CA ILE A 87 18.32 4.67 -7.42
C ILE A 87 18.07 6.18 -7.54
N PRO A 88 18.82 7.00 -6.79
CA PRO A 88 18.70 8.44 -6.90
C PRO A 88 19.52 8.97 -8.08
N ASP A 89 19.00 10.00 -8.73
CA ASP A 89 19.70 10.88 -9.68
C ASP A 89 20.55 10.10 -10.71
N ARG A 90 21.81 10.44 -10.84
CA ARG A 90 22.76 9.92 -11.87
C ARG A 90 23.06 8.43 -11.73
N SER A 91 22.79 7.82 -10.59
CA SER A 91 22.97 6.37 -10.41
C SER A 91 22.00 5.52 -11.25
N TYR A 92 20.96 6.14 -11.82
CA TYR A 92 20.05 5.47 -12.74
C TYR A 92 20.75 5.02 -14.03
N PHE A 93 21.56 5.89 -14.63
CA PHE A 93 22.26 5.56 -15.86
C PHE A 93 23.13 4.30 -15.72
N GLU A 94 23.95 4.25 -14.68
CA GLU A 94 24.84 3.11 -14.42
C GLU A 94 24.05 1.81 -14.24
N GLU A 95 22.94 1.87 -13.48
CA GLU A 95 22.12 0.68 -13.24
C GLU A 95 21.38 0.22 -14.49
N ALA A 96 20.75 1.13 -15.25
CA ALA A 96 20.09 0.80 -16.51
C ALA A 96 21.08 0.23 -17.53
N TYR A 97 22.24 0.86 -17.68
CA TYR A 97 23.31 0.39 -18.56
C TYR A 97 23.75 -1.03 -18.20
N ARG A 98 24.03 -1.30 -16.92
CA ARG A 98 24.42 -2.62 -16.42
C ARG A 98 23.35 -3.66 -16.71
N LEU A 99 22.09 -3.38 -16.36
CA LEU A 99 20.98 -4.32 -16.55
C LEU A 99 20.79 -4.69 -18.03
N ILE A 100 20.85 -3.73 -18.94
CA ILE A 100 20.70 -3.97 -20.39
C ILE A 100 21.94 -4.71 -20.93
N SER A 101 23.14 -4.38 -20.44
CA SER A 101 24.38 -5.08 -20.81
C SER A 101 24.33 -6.55 -20.47
N ASP A 102 23.83 -6.88 -19.29
CA ASP A 102 23.75 -8.24 -18.75
C ASP A 102 22.54 -9.03 -19.25
N ALA A 103 21.60 -8.39 -19.96
CA ALA A 103 20.37 -9.00 -20.46
C ALA A 103 20.63 -10.21 -21.36
N ARG A 104 19.89 -11.31 -21.13
CA ARG A 104 20.02 -12.59 -21.84
C ARG A 104 18.81 -13.01 -22.64
N ASN A 105 17.60 -12.67 -22.15
CA ASN A 105 16.36 -13.15 -22.75
C ASN A 105 15.50 -12.03 -23.31
N SER A 106 15.22 -10.99 -22.50
CA SER A 106 14.29 -9.93 -22.89
C SER A 106 14.62 -8.57 -22.26
N VAL A 107 14.37 -7.51 -22.99
CA VAL A 107 14.39 -6.12 -22.51
C VAL A 107 13.11 -5.43 -22.99
N TYR A 108 12.26 -5.03 -22.06
CA TYR A 108 11.04 -4.28 -22.35
C TYR A 108 11.18 -2.88 -21.76
N LEU A 109 11.01 -1.88 -22.61
CA LEU A 109 11.05 -0.47 -22.23
C LEU A 109 9.69 0.16 -22.51
N VAL A 110 9.07 0.75 -21.50
CA VAL A 110 7.92 1.68 -21.63
C VAL A 110 8.39 3.03 -21.14
N MET A 111 8.43 4.03 -22.02
CA MET A 111 9.11 5.29 -21.70
C MET A 111 8.34 6.49 -22.28
N TYR A 112 8.16 7.50 -21.42
CA TYR A 112 7.51 8.74 -21.79
C TYR A 112 8.36 9.58 -22.75
N LEU A 113 9.63 9.86 -22.40
CA LEU A 113 10.57 10.58 -23.25
C LEU A 113 11.88 9.81 -23.40
N ALA A 114 12.38 9.72 -24.62
CA ALA A 114 13.69 9.13 -24.93
C ALA A 114 14.38 9.92 -26.05
N GLU A 115 15.52 10.48 -25.74
CA GLU A 115 16.32 11.30 -26.64
C GLU A 115 17.45 10.49 -27.28
N TYR A 116 17.68 10.67 -28.58
CA TYR A 116 18.93 10.37 -29.23
C TYR A 116 19.42 11.61 -29.93
N ASN A 117 20.55 12.18 -29.46
CA ASN A 117 21.13 13.39 -30.03
C ASN A 117 22.40 13.01 -30.80
N PRO A 118 22.36 12.97 -32.15
CA PRO A 118 23.52 12.54 -32.96
C PRO A 118 24.72 13.49 -32.88
N VAL A 119 24.54 14.72 -32.39
CA VAL A 119 25.59 15.73 -32.23
C VAL A 119 26.31 15.58 -30.90
N SER A 120 25.61 15.19 -29.83
CA SER A 120 26.17 15.04 -28.48
C SER A 120 26.58 13.58 -28.22
N ARG A 121 27.84 13.25 -28.50
CA ARG A 121 28.32 11.86 -28.35
C ARG A 121 28.34 11.36 -26.90
N ASP A 122 28.51 12.25 -25.94
CA ASP A 122 28.64 11.93 -24.52
C ASP A 122 27.28 11.97 -23.78
N ASN A 123 26.17 12.16 -24.52
CA ASN A 123 24.84 12.14 -23.93
C ASN A 123 24.51 10.73 -23.40
N PRO A 124 24.22 10.58 -22.08
CA PRO A 124 23.92 9.27 -21.50
C PRO A 124 22.69 8.61 -22.11
N ALA A 125 21.71 9.37 -22.59
CA ALA A 125 20.54 8.82 -23.27
C ALA A 125 20.94 8.10 -24.58
N ASN A 126 21.88 8.66 -25.35
CA ASN A 126 22.43 7.98 -26.54
C ASN A 126 23.03 6.62 -26.19
N LEU A 127 23.80 6.54 -25.10
CA LEU A 127 24.43 5.30 -24.68
C LEU A 127 23.38 4.24 -24.28
N LEU A 128 22.29 4.63 -23.61
CA LEU A 128 21.20 3.71 -23.29
C LEU A 128 20.46 3.22 -24.53
N VAL A 129 20.21 4.11 -25.50
CA VAL A 129 19.62 3.73 -26.81
C VAL A 129 20.54 2.75 -27.54
N ASP A 130 21.85 3.02 -27.59
CA ASP A 130 22.83 2.15 -28.24
C ASP A 130 22.96 0.81 -27.50
N MET A 131 22.78 0.76 -26.18
CA MET A 131 22.73 -0.49 -25.41
C MET A 131 21.51 -1.35 -25.74
N LEU A 132 20.34 -0.76 -26.03
CA LEU A 132 19.17 -1.50 -26.52
C LEU A 132 19.47 -2.13 -27.89
N ILE A 133 20.13 -1.39 -28.77
CA ILE A 133 20.57 -1.90 -30.06
C ILE A 133 21.56 -3.07 -29.87
N ALA A 134 22.54 -2.90 -29.01
CA ALA A 134 23.52 -3.93 -28.70
C ALA A 134 22.86 -5.20 -28.11
N ALA A 135 21.85 -5.05 -27.23
CA ALA A 135 21.08 -6.17 -26.70
C ALA A 135 20.31 -6.89 -27.84
N HIS A 136 19.66 -6.15 -28.72
CA HIS A 136 18.96 -6.70 -29.88
C HIS A 136 19.91 -7.48 -30.81
N LEU A 137 21.09 -6.94 -31.11
CA LEU A 137 22.10 -7.60 -31.94
C LEU A 137 22.69 -8.87 -31.28
N ARG A 138 22.63 -8.97 -29.95
CA ARG A 138 22.95 -10.22 -29.24
C ARG A 138 21.83 -11.27 -29.30
N GLY A 139 20.66 -10.94 -29.86
CA GLY A 139 19.51 -11.85 -29.98
C GLY A 139 18.54 -11.75 -28.80
N VAL A 140 18.68 -10.75 -27.94
CA VAL A 140 17.72 -10.47 -26.85
C VAL A 140 16.39 -9.95 -27.45
N ASP A 141 15.25 -10.39 -26.93
CA ASP A 141 13.92 -9.89 -27.30
C ASP A 141 13.73 -8.46 -26.79
N VAL A 142 14.10 -7.47 -27.59
CA VAL A 142 13.94 -6.04 -27.24
C VAL A 142 12.64 -5.51 -27.82
N ARG A 143 11.76 -4.98 -26.92
CA ARG A 143 10.49 -4.31 -27.28
C ARG A 143 10.43 -2.97 -26.60
N ILE A 144 10.14 -1.94 -27.37
CA ILE A 144 10.10 -0.56 -26.89
C ILE A 144 8.76 0.05 -27.19
N ILE A 145 8.11 0.58 -26.17
CA ILE A 145 6.87 1.35 -26.27
C ILE A 145 7.19 2.78 -25.84
N PHE A 146 6.96 3.72 -26.73
CA PHE A 146 7.09 5.14 -26.46
C PHE A 146 5.74 5.83 -26.45
N ASP A 147 5.64 6.91 -25.67
CA ASP A 147 4.61 7.92 -25.83
C ASP A 147 4.69 8.56 -27.23
N GLU A 148 3.56 8.97 -27.81
CA GLU A 148 3.53 9.65 -29.09
C GLU A 148 4.42 10.90 -29.15
N GLY A 149 4.64 11.55 -27.98
CA GLY A 149 5.54 12.70 -27.85
C GLY A 149 6.97 12.44 -28.31
N VAL A 150 7.46 11.20 -28.21
CA VAL A 150 8.82 10.84 -28.69
C VAL A 150 8.93 10.97 -30.20
N ALA A 151 7.90 10.60 -30.95
CA ALA A 151 7.89 10.73 -32.41
C ALA A 151 7.94 12.20 -32.87
N VAL A 152 7.43 13.11 -32.04
CA VAL A 152 7.42 14.54 -32.32
C VAL A 152 8.70 15.23 -31.85
N SER A 153 9.15 14.93 -30.61
CA SER A 153 10.23 15.66 -29.96
C SER A 153 11.61 15.05 -30.23
N TYR A 154 11.68 13.73 -30.44
CA TYR A 154 12.92 12.96 -30.58
C TYR A 154 12.83 11.92 -31.71
N PRO A 155 12.47 12.30 -32.94
CA PRO A 155 12.31 11.36 -34.07
C PRO A 155 13.60 10.60 -34.40
N GLU A 156 14.78 11.15 -34.08
CA GLU A 156 16.07 10.51 -34.27
C GLU A 156 16.22 9.26 -33.43
N THR A 157 15.62 9.20 -32.25
CA THR A 157 15.61 8.02 -31.38
C THR A 157 14.96 6.84 -32.07
N ILE A 158 13.77 7.07 -32.62
CA ILE A 158 13.02 6.05 -33.35
C ILE A 158 13.78 5.62 -34.61
N ALA A 159 14.26 6.59 -35.38
CA ALA A 159 15.04 6.32 -36.60
C ALA A 159 16.30 5.48 -36.29
N ARG A 160 17.03 5.83 -35.22
CA ARG A 160 18.21 5.11 -34.77
C ARG A 160 17.89 3.65 -34.42
N LEU A 161 16.90 3.40 -33.59
CA LEU A 161 16.49 2.07 -33.16
C LEU A 161 16.02 1.21 -34.36
N LYS A 162 15.17 1.76 -35.20
CA LYS A 162 14.64 1.06 -36.38
C LYS A 162 15.71 0.74 -37.42
N SER A 163 16.73 1.60 -37.59
CA SER A 163 17.81 1.36 -38.52
C SER A 163 18.63 0.08 -38.20
N TYR A 164 18.54 -0.41 -36.95
CA TYR A 164 19.15 -1.67 -36.50
C TYR A 164 18.12 -2.80 -36.32
N GLY A 165 16.86 -2.59 -36.73
CA GLY A 165 15.81 -3.61 -36.65
C GLY A 165 15.19 -3.78 -35.28
N VAL A 166 15.46 -2.87 -34.33
CA VAL A 166 14.81 -2.91 -32.99
C VAL A 166 13.33 -2.61 -33.16
N ARG A 167 12.48 -3.39 -32.50
CA ARG A 167 11.02 -3.25 -32.55
C ARG A 167 10.58 -2.10 -31.64
N VAL A 168 9.97 -1.09 -32.24
CA VAL A 168 9.46 0.10 -31.56
C VAL A 168 8.00 0.30 -31.93
N ARG A 169 7.16 0.57 -30.92
CA ARG A 169 5.75 0.95 -31.07
C ARG A 169 5.48 2.25 -30.33
N LEU A 170 4.48 2.99 -30.78
CA LEU A 170 3.85 4.05 -30.01
C LEU A 170 2.63 3.49 -29.28
N ASP A 171 2.25 4.12 -28.16
CA ASP A 171 1.22 3.61 -27.24
C ASP A 171 -0.20 3.52 -27.80
N GLY A 172 -0.50 4.28 -28.86
CA GLY A 172 -1.78 4.21 -29.56
C GLY A 172 -2.97 4.90 -28.88
N ASP A 173 -2.79 5.50 -27.71
CA ASP A 173 -3.86 6.26 -27.04
C ASP A 173 -3.60 7.77 -27.11
N ARG A 174 -4.22 8.43 -28.09
CA ARG A 174 -4.08 9.89 -28.28
C ARG A 174 -4.73 10.75 -27.19
N ASN A 175 -5.49 10.14 -26.27
CA ASN A 175 -6.20 10.85 -25.22
C ASN A 175 -5.51 10.75 -23.85
N ALA A 176 -4.52 9.87 -23.71
CA ALA A 176 -3.79 9.66 -22.47
C ALA A 176 -2.30 9.49 -22.76
N ALA A 177 -1.45 10.24 -22.04
CA ALA A 177 -0.01 10.08 -22.16
C ALA A 177 0.47 8.79 -21.48
N THR A 178 1.36 8.06 -22.13
CA THR A 178 2.13 6.98 -21.50
C THR A 178 3.25 7.58 -20.64
N HIS A 179 2.90 8.07 -19.44
CA HIS A 179 3.85 8.73 -18.53
C HIS A 179 4.67 7.76 -17.68
N ALA A 180 4.68 6.48 -18.03
CA ALA A 180 5.50 5.46 -17.38
C ALA A 180 6.97 5.59 -17.76
N LYS A 181 7.87 5.31 -16.80
CA LYS A 181 9.30 5.16 -16.99
C LYS A 181 9.66 3.81 -16.41
N LEU A 182 9.59 2.78 -17.26
CA LEU A 182 9.68 1.39 -16.87
C LEU A 182 10.66 0.64 -17.79
N LEU A 183 11.67 0.04 -17.19
CA LEU A 183 12.57 -0.90 -17.84
C LEU A 183 12.44 -2.26 -17.15
N VAL A 184 12.13 -3.30 -17.92
CA VAL A 184 12.06 -4.68 -17.43
C VAL A 184 13.09 -5.51 -18.16
N VAL A 185 13.99 -6.19 -17.41
CA VAL A 185 15.04 -7.03 -17.97
C VAL A 185 14.87 -8.47 -17.48
N ASP A 186 14.84 -9.40 -18.43
CA ASP A 186 14.76 -10.85 -18.23
C ASP A 186 13.57 -11.29 -17.36
N ARG A 187 12.49 -10.49 -17.34
CA ARG A 187 11.28 -10.72 -16.50
C ARG A 187 11.64 -10.89 -15.01
N PHE A 188 12.77 -10.32 -14.61
CA PHE A 188 13.30 -10.42 -13.25
C PHE A 188 13.67 -9.08 -12.64
N TYR A 189 14.38 -8.22 -13.40
CA TYR A 189 14.72 -6.88 -12.96
C TYR A 189 13.71 -5.88 -13.46
N VAL A 190 13.25 -5.01 -12.56
CA VAL A 190 12.33 -3.90 -12.85
C VAL A 190 12.98 -2.62 -12.37
N LEU A 191 13.23 -1.67 -13.26
CA LEU A 191 13.68 -0.34 -12.93
C LEU A 191 12.55 0.64 -13.27
N ALA A 192 12.00 1.31 -12.27
CA ALA A 192 10.86 2.18 -12.43
C ALA A 192 10.97 3.41 -11.52
N GLY A 193 10.51 4.56 -12.01
CA GLY A 193 10.53 5.81 -11.25
C GLY A 193 10.26 7.04 -12.10
N SER A 194 10.98 8.13 -11.83
CA SER A 194 10.74 9.41 -12.50
C SER A 194 11.68 9.67 -13.69
N HIS A 195 12.78 8.90 -13.85
CA HIS A 195 13.78 9.16 -14.89
C HIS A 195 13.25 8.92 -16.29
N ASP A 196 13.16 9.98 -17.08
CA ASP A 196 13.10 9.91 -18.53
C ASP A 196 14.49 9.65 -19.13
N TRP A 197 14.55 9.10 -20.33
CA TRP A 197 15.81 8.89 -21.06
C TRP A 197 16.17 10.11 -21.90
N ILE A 198 16.34 11.25 -21.22
CA ILE A 198 16.82 12.52 -21.81
C ILE A 198 18.01 13.03 -21.01
N GLU A 199 18.84 13.86 -21.63
CA GLU A 199 20.08 14.36 -21.01
C GLU A 199 19.83 15.02 -19.66
N ASP A 200 18.80 15.88 -19.59
CA ASP A 200 18.51 16.61 -18.35
C ASP A 200 18.08 15.69 -17.22
N SER A 201 17.24 14.69 -17.48
CA SER A 201 16.78 13.74 -16.47
C SER A 201 17.92 12.86 -15.97
N LEU A 202 18.83 12.44 -16.85
CA LEU A 202 19.93 11.55 -16.49
C LEU A 202 21.14 12.27 -15.85
N ASN A 203 21.32 13.61 -16.11
CA ASN A 203 22.50 14.32 -15.68
C ASN A 203 22.26 15.50 -14.73
N ARG A 204 21.08 16.15 -14.77
CA ARG A 204 20.86 17.44 -14.13
C ARG A 204 19.74 17.45 -13.11
N ASN A 205 18.61 16.82 -13.44
CA ASN A 205 17.43 16.81 -12.58
C ASN A 205 17.67 16.05 -11.28
N TYR A 206 16.84 16.35 -10.28
CA TYR A 206 16.66 15.50 -9.11
C TYR A 206 15.59 14.48 -9.44
N GLU A 207 15.98 13.23 -9.57
CA GLU A 207 15.14 12.12 -9.97
C GLU A 207 15.25 10.97 -8.97
N TYR A 208 14.22 10.12 -8.93
CA TYR A 208 14.25 8.98 -8.03
C TYR A 208 13.56 7.78 -8.65
N SER A 209 14.27 6.67 -8.70
CA SER A 209 13.75 5.40 -9.18
C SER A 209 14.07 4.28 -8.20
N ILE A 210 13.41 3.15 -8.38
CA ILE A 210 13.70 1.91 -7.65
C ILE A 210 14.06 0.80 -8.63
N MET A 211 14.97 -0.07 -8.24
CA MET A 211 15.20 -1.35 -8.89
C MET A 211 14.67 -2.46 -7.99
N LEU A 212 13.81 -3.31 -8.55
CA LEU A 212 13.34 -4.55 -7.94
C LEU A 212 13.97 -5.74 -8.67
N ALA A 213 14.48 -6.73 -7.92
CA ALA A 213 14.88 -8.01 -8.47
C ALA A 213 13.98 -9.10 -7.87
N SER A 214 13.08 -9.66 -8.68
CA SER A 214 12.12 -10.67 -8.28
C SER A 214 11.46 -11.31 -9.50
N HIS A 215 11.36 -12.62 -9.57
CA HIS A 215 10.62 -13.31 -10.64
C HIS A 215 9.13 -12.96 -10.65
N LYS A 216 8.51 -12.82 -9.48
CA LYS A 216 7.10 -12.44 -9.39
C LYS A 216 6.86 -11.06 -9.99
N TYR A 217 7.51 -10.03 -9.44
CA TYR A 217 7.26 -8.64 -9.85
C TYR A 217 7.86 -8.32 -11.23
N GLY A 218 8.97 -8.97 -11.60
CA GLY A 218 9.52 -8.87 -12.95
C GLY A 218 8.56 -9.44 -14.00
N SER A 219 7.88 -10.55 -13.71
CA SER A 219 6.86 -11.11 -14.60
C SER A 219 5.61 -10.22 -14.68
N GLU A 220 5.14 -9.69 -13.56
CA GLU A 220 4.00 -8.76 -13.53
C GLU A 220 4.28 -7.49 -14.33
N ALA A 221 5.46 -6.89 -14.18
CA ALA A 221 5.88 -5.73 -14.95
C ALA A 221 6.04 -6.05 -16.45
N ALA A 222 6.55 -7.23 -16.78
CA ALA A 222 6.64 -7.69 -18.16
C ALA A 222 5.25 -7.86 -18.79
N TYR A 223 4.27 -8.42 -18.09
CA TYR A 223 2.89 -8.50 -18.58
C TYR A 223 2.28 -7.13 -18.85
N TYR A 224 2.55 -6.15 -17.99
CA TYR A 224 2.12 -4.77 -18.24
C TYR A 224 2.74 -4.23 -19.54
N ALA A 225 4.05 -4.39 -19.73
CA ALA A 225 4.73 -3.96 -20.95
C ALA A 225 4.21 -4.71 -22.20
N GLU A 226 3.93 -6.01 -22.11
CA GLU A 226 3.36 -6.83 -23.18
C GLU A 226 1.92 -6.38 -23.53
N ASP A 227 1.11 -6.03 -22.54
CA ASP A 227 -0.23 -5.48 -22.75
C ASP A 227 -0.17 -4.12 -23.47
N MET A 228 0.71 -3.21 -23.01
CA MET A 228 0.98 -1.95 -23.70
C MET A 228 1.47 -2.19 -25.14
N TRP A 229 2.38 -3.15 -25.32
CA TRP A 229 2.85 -3.56 -26.65
C TRP A 229 1.71 -4.02 -27.56
N SER A 230 0.77 -4.81 -27.03
CA SER A 230 -0.34 -5.36 -27.81
C SER A 230 -1.32 -4.29 -28.29
N ARG A 231 -1.45 -3.20 -27.53
CA ARG A 231 -2.31 -2.04 -27.83
C ARG A 231 -1.60 -1.00 -28.71
N GLY A 232 -0.28 -0.95 -28.66
CA GLY A 232 0.53 -0.02 -29.44
C GLY A 232 0.50 -0.33 -30.93
N TYR A 233 0.88 0.63 -31.74
CA TYR A 233 0.98 0.51 -33.19
C TYR A 233 2.41 0.68 -33.70
N ASP A 234 2.70 0.01 -34.80
CA ASP A 234 4.01 0.10 -35.49
C ASP A 234 4.12 1.43 -36.24
N ILE A 235 5.29 2.00 -36.22
CA ILE A 235 5.66 3.28 -36.84
C ILE A 235 6.71 3.11 -37.92
#